data_affb4e5b287d29bd69e35153effca25c
#
_entry.id   affb4e5b287d29bd69e35153effca25c
#
_cell.length_a   1.000
_cell.length_b   1.000
_cell.length_c   1.000
_cell.angle_alpha   90.00
_cell.angle_beta   90.00
_cell.angle_gamma   90.00
#
_symmetry.space_group_name_H-M   'P 1'
#
loop_
_entity.id
_entity.type
_entity.pdbx_description
1 polymer ?
#
loop_
_entity_poly.entity_id
_entity_poly.type
_entity_poly.pdbx_seq_one_letter_code
_entity_poly.pdbx_strand_id
1 'polypeptide(L)'
;MGFLDIRIEKTERAIKQAFMELRAQKPLEKIKVKELCDLACINKSTFYAHYQDIYALANAMEDEMVEVVVESLPQLTARDVSERTEWLTREMFRAFTRNQNEIGILFSGSRQGLFINR
;
A
#
# COMPACT_ATOMS: atom_id res chain seq x y z
N MET A 1 22.78 11.12 7.04
CA MET A 1 22.37 9.97 6.26
C MET A 1 23.55 9.21 5.72
N GLY A 2 23.59 7.94 5.95
CA GLY A 2 24.70 7.10 5.54
C GLY A 2 24.28 6.08 4.50
N PHE A 3 25.26 5.28 4.08
CA PHE A 3 25.00 4.19 3.16
C PHE A 3 23.96 3.20 3.69
N LEU A 4 23.93 3.00 5.01
CA LEU A 4 23.01 2.06 5.63
C LEU A 4 21.56 2.47 5.39
N ASP A 5 21.27 3.77 5.53
CA ASP A 5 19.91 4.28 5.31
C ASP A 5 19.49 4.09 3.86
N ILE A 6 20.40 4.35 2.93
CA ILE A 6 20.11 4.18 1.50
C ILE A 6 19.85 2.70 1.18
N ARG A 7 20.61 1.80 1.77
CA ARG A 7 20.43 0.36 1.55
C ARG A 7 19.09 -0.12 2.08
N ILE A 8 18.71 0.35 3.26
CA ILE A 8 17.42 -0.01 3.85
C ILE A 8 16.28 0.47 2.96
N GLU A 9 16.36 1.71 2.47
CA GLU A 9 15.34 2.25 1.59
C GLU A 9 15.22 1.47 0.29
N LYS A 10 16.35 1.11 -0.31
CA LYS A 10 16.36 0.34 -1.55
C LYS A 10 15.75 -1.04 -1.34
N THR A 11 16.09 -1.68 -0.23
CA THR A 11 15.56 -3.00 0.09
C THR A 11 14.06 -2.93 0.29
N GLU A 12 13.57 -1.96 1.05
CA GLU A 12 12.13 -1.81 1.26
C GLU A 12 11.39 -1.54 -0.03
N ARG A 13 11.97 -0.72 -0.89
CA ARG A 13 11.37 -0.43 -2.19
C ARG A 13 11.28 -1.69 -3.05
N ALA A 14 12.35 -2.49 -3.05
CA ALA A 14 12.36 -3.75 -3.81
C ALA A 14 11.30 -4.73 -3.27
N ILE A 15 11.18 -4.81 -1.96
CA ILE A 15 10.18 -5.68 -1.32
C ILE A 15 8.77 -5.24 -1.73
N LYS A 16 8.49 -3.95 -1.62
CA LYS A 16 7.17 -3.42 -1.93
C LYS A 16 6.82 -3.57 -3.41
N GLN A 17 7.79 -3.35 -4.27
CA GLN A 17 7.58 -3.50 -5.70
C GLN A 17 7.29 -4.95 -6.06
N ALA A 18 8.06 -5.88 -5.48
CA ALA A 18 7.84 -7.31 -5.70
C ALA A 18 6.45 -7.72 -5.20
N PHE A 19 6.06 -7.20 -4.03
CA PHE A 19 4.74 -7.48 -3.48
C PHE A 19 3.63 -7.01 -4.41
N MET A 20 3.74 -5.79 -4.93
CA MET A 20 2.74 -5.26 -5.84
C MET A 20 2.60 -6.11 -7.10
N GLU A 21 3.72 -6.54 -7.67
CA GLU A 21 3.70 -7.40 -8.84
C GLU A 21 2.98 -8.72 -8.55
N LEU A 22 3.31 -9.35 -7.44
CA LEU A 22 2.68 -10.62 -7.07
C LEU A 22 1.20 -10.43 -6.73
N ARG A 23 0.88 -9.36 -6.03
CA ARG A 23 -0.48 -9.08 -5.61
C ARG A 23 -1.39 -8.77 -6.80
N ALA A 24 -0.83 -8.21 -7.86
CA ALA A 24 -1.59 -7.96 -9.07
C ALA A 24 -1.98 -9.25 -9.78
N GLN A 25 -1.27 -10.35 -9.49
CA GLN A 25 -1.49 -11.62 -10.16
C GLN A 25 -2.23 -12.64 -9.31
N LYS A 26 -2.14 -12.55 -7.99
CA LYS A 26 -2.71 -13.57 -7.11
C LYS A 26 -3.17 -12.96 -5.79
N PRO A 27 -4.10 -13.65 -5.11
CA PRO A 27 -4.60 -13.17 -3.82
C PRO A 27 -3.53 -13.26 -2.74
N LEU A 28 -3.72 -12.50 -1.69
CA LEU A 28 -2.75 -12.34 -0.62
C LEU A 28 -2.30 -13.66 -0.01
N GLU A 29 -3.24 -14.57 0.26
CA GLU A 29 -2.92 -15.83 0.90
C GLU A 29 -2.13 -16.79 0.02
N LYS A 30 -1.99 -16.49 -1.26
CA LYS A 30 -1.19 -17.30 -2.18
C LYS A 30 0.24 -16.79 -2.36
N ILE A 31 0.55 -15.64 -1.81
CA ILE A 31 1.89 -15.06 -1.93
C ILE A 31 2.80 -15.67 -0.87
N LYS A 32 3.93 -16.20 -1.31
CA LYS A 32 4.89 -16.82 -0.40
C LYS A 32 6.14 -15.97 -0.27
N VAL A 33 6.74 -15.98 0.92
CA VAL A 33 7.95 -15.21 1.18
C VAL A 33 9.05 -15.56 0.18
N LYS A 34 9.21 -16.87 -0.13
CA LYS A 34 10.26 -17.30 -1.05
C LYS A 34 10.13 -16.64 -2.42
N GLU A 35 8.92 -16.66 -2.99
CA GLU A 35 8.76 -16.08 -4.33
C GLU A 35 8.92 -14.56 -4.32
N LEU A 36 8.50 -13.91 -3.22
CA LEU A 36 8.72 -12.48 -3.09
C LEU A 36 10.20 -12.17 -3.01
N CYS A 37 10.94 -12.93 -2.21
CA CYS A 37 12.38 -12.74 -2.07
C CYS A 37 13.12 -12.99 -3.39
N ASP A 38 12.71 -14.02 -4.13
CA ASP A 38 13.32 -14.29 -5.43
C ASP A 38 13.10 -13.10 -6.38
N LEU A 39 11.91 -12.57 -6.39
CA LEU A 39 11.58 -11.45 -7.27
C LEU A 39 12.30 -10.17 -6.85
N ALA A 40 12.43 -9.94 -5.54
CA ALA A 40 13.10 -8.76 -5.01
C ALA A 40 14.62 -8.89 -4.96
N CYS A 41 15.14 -10.08 -5.26
CA CYS A 41 16.57 -10.38 -5.23
C CYS A 41 17.17 -10.21 -3.84
N ILE A 42 16.46 -10.71 -2.83
CA ILE A 42 16.93 -10.71 -1.45
C ILE A 42 16.78 -12.11 -0.86
N ASN A 43 17.41 -12.36 0.28
CA ASN A 43 17.21 -13.61 0.98
C ASN A 43 16.14 -13.46 2.05
N LYS A 44 15.71 -14.61 2.60
CA LYS A 44 14.62 -14.60 3.58
C LYS A 44 14.97 -13.85 4.86
N SER A 45 16.23 -13.92 5.30
CA SER A 45 16.62 -13.23 6.52
C SER A 45 16.51 -11.71 6.34
N THR A 46 16.80 -11.21 5.15
CA THR A 46 16.63 -9.80 4.85
C THR A 46 15.14 -9.42 4.92
N PHE A 47 14.27 -10.24 4.34
CA PHE A 47 12.84 -10.00 4.41
C PHE A 47 12.37 -9.94 5.86
N TYR A 48 12.75 -10.94 6.66
CA TYR A 48 12.29 -11.03 8.05
C TYR A 48 12.90 -9.95 8.94
N ALA A 49 13.98 -9.31 8.51
CA ALA A 49 14.49 -8.14 9.22
C ALA A 49 13.57 -6.93 9.06
N HIS A 50 12.75 -6.90 8.01
CA HIS A 50 11.87 -5.78 7.74
C HIS A 50 10.41 -6.07 8.11
N TYR A 51 9.94 -7.28 7.88
CA TYR A 51 8.53 -7.64 8.09
C TYR A 51 8.43 -9.02 8.71
N GLN A 52 7.49 -9.19 9.62
CA GLN A 52 7.28 -10.45 10.30
C GLN A 52 6.78 -11.54 9.35
N ASP A 53 5.90 -11.16 8.42
CA ASP A 53 5.35 -12.08 7.43
C ASP A 53 4.71 -11.26 6.29
N ILE A 54 4.12 -11.97 5.35
CA ILE A 54 3.48 -11.32 4.20
C ILE A 54 2.31 -10.43 4.64
N TYR A 55 1.57 -10.85 5.67
CA TYR A 55 0.42 -10.08 6.13
C TYR A 55 0.86 -8.77 6.79
N ALA A 56 1.99 -8.79 7.51
CA ALA A 56 2.54 -7.55 8.08
C ALA A 56 2.95 -6.58 6.97
N LEU A 57 3.54 -7.11 5.91
CA LEU A 57 3.90 -6.30 4.75
C LEU A 57 2.64 -5.69 4.10
N ALA A 58 1.62 -6.52 3.91
CA ALA A 58 0.38 -6.05 3.31
C ALA A 58 -0.24 -4.93 4.14
N ASN A 59 -0.29 -5.11 5.46
CA ASN A 59 -0.85 -4.09 6.35
C ASN A 59 -0.06 -2.78 6.27
N ALA A 60 1.27 -2.87 6.24
CA ALA A 60 2.10 -1.68 6.14
C ALA A 60 1.84 -0.93 4.85
N MET A 61 1.68 -1.66 3.74
CA MET A 61 1.43 -1.03 2.45
C MET A 61 0.04 -0.43 2.36
N GLU A 62 -0.94 -1.09 2.98
CA GLU A 62 -2.30 -0.54 3.03
C GLU A 62 -2.32 0.74 3.85
N ASP A 63 -1.61 0.76 4.99
CA ASP A 63 -1.51 1.96 5.82
C ASP A 63 -0.83 3.10 5.07
N GLU A 64 0.23 2.80 4.32
CA GLU A 64 0.92 3.80 3.51
C GLU A 64 -0.01 4.37 2.44
N MET A 65 -0.83 3.53 1.83
CA MET A 65 -1.76 3.99 0.80
C MET A 65 -2.81 4.92 1.41
N VAL A 66 -3.32 4.58 2.59
CA VAL A 66 -4.25 5.46 3.28
C VAL A 66 -3.59 6.81 3.55
N GLU A 67 -2.34 6.82 4.01
CA GLU A 67 -1.61 8.06 4.25
C GLU A 67 -1.46 8.87 2.97
N VAL A 68 -1.12 8.23 1.86
CA VAL A 68 -0.98 8.93 0.58
C VAL A 68 -2.29 9.62 0.19
N VAL A 69 -3.40 8.91 0.32
CA VAL A 69 -4.71 9.48 -0.01
C VAL A 69 -5.05 10.64 0.92
N VAL A 70 -4.85 10.45 2.23
CA VAL A 70 -5.16 11.48 3.22
C VAL A 70 -4.30 12.73 3.01
N GLU A 71 -3.00 12.52 2.75
CA GLU A 71 -2.08 13.65 2.55
C GLU A 71 -2.34 14.40 1.26
N SER A 72 -2.99 13.76 0.29
CA SER A 72 -3.32 14.45 -0.95
C SER A 72 -4.59 15.28 -0.83
N LEU A 73 -5.30 15.18 0.31
CA LEU A 73 -6.46 16.01 0.56
C LEU A 73 -6.01 17.38 1.10
N PRO A 74 -6.72 18.43 0.74
CA PRO A 74 -6.37 19.76 1.27
C PRO A 74 -6.64 19.84 2.76
N GLN A 75 -5.95 20.75 3.44
CA GLN A 75 -6.21 21.00 4.84
C GLN A 75 -7.62 21.58 4.98
N LEU A 76 -8.35 21.04 5.95
CA LEU A 76 -9.75 21.39 6.10
C LEU A 76 -9.99 22.14 7.41
N THR A 77 -10.86 23.14 7.34
CA THR A 77 -11.39 23.82 8.53
C THR A 77 -12.84 23.38 8.70
N ALA A 78 -13.42 23.65 9.86
CA ALA A 78 -14.84 23.39 10.07
C ALA A 78 -15.69 24.13 9.05
N ARG A 79 -15.24 25.32 8.66
CA ARG A 79 -15.94 26.13 7.67
C ARG A 79 -15.93 25.43 6.29
N ASP A 80 -14.79 24.88 5.88
CA ASP A 80 -14.70 24.18 4.62
C ASP A 80 -15.67 23.00 4.56
N VAL A 81 -15.75 22.25 5.64
CA VAL A 81 -16.65 21.10 5.70
C VAL A 81 -18.10 21.52 5.54
N SER A 82 -18.49 22.61 6.18
CA SER A 82 -19.89 23.05 6.14
C SER A 82 -20.26 23.82 4.89
N GLU A 83 -19.33 24.59 4.32
CA GLU A 83 -19.65 25.49 3.21
C GLU A 83 -19.15 25.02 1.86
N ARG A 84 -18.19 24.08 1.83
CA ARG A 84 -17.56 23.64 0.60
C ARG A 84 -17.67 22.13 0.40
N THR A 85 -18.81 21.58 0.75
CA THR A 85 -19.02 20.13 0.67
C THR A 85 -18.81 19.60 -0.75
N GLU A 86 -19.32 20.31 -1.75
CA GLU A 86 -19.19 19.87 -3.13
C GLU A 86 -17.73 19.85 -3.58
N TRP A 87 -17.00 20.92 -3.25
CA TRP A 87 -15.58 21.00 -3.58
C TRP A 87 -14.81 19.88 -2.85
N LEU A 88 -15.11 19.67 -1.58
CA LEU A 88 -14.47 18.65 -0.77
C LEU A 88 -14.70 17.25 -1.36
N THR A 89 -15.94 16.97 -1.74
CA THR A 89 -16.28 15.68 -2.37
C THR A 89 -15.47 15.48 -3.64
N ARG A 90 -15.33 16.53 -4.43
CA ARG A 90 -14.57 16.47 -5.67
C ARG A 90 -13.10 16.19 -5.42
N GLU A 91 -12.51 16.82 -4.40
CA GLU A 91 -11.11 16.62 -4.05
C GLU A 91 -10.87 15.21 -3.52
N MET A 92 -11.78 14.67 -2.74
CA MET A 92 -11.68 13.30 -2.25
C MET A 92 -11.75 12.31 -3.42
N PHE A 93 -12.68 12.52 -4.33
CA PHE A 93 -12.83 11.67 -5.51
C PHE A 93 -11.56 11.71 -6.36
N ARG A 94 -10.99 12.90 -6.52
CA ARG A 94 -9.76 13.07 -7.29
C ARG A 94 -8.59 12.33 -6.66
N ALA A 95 -8.48 12.38 -5.34
CA ALA A 95 -7.42 11.67 -4.63
C ALA A 95 -7.54 10.16 -4.82
N PHE A 96 -8.74 9.61 -4.72
CA PHE A 96 -8.96 8.18 -4.96
C PHE A 96 -8.67 7.81 -6.41
N THR A 97 -9.12 8.62 -7.35
CA THR A 97 -8.90 8.34 -8.77
C THR A 97 -7.42 8.32 -9.12
N ARG A 98 -6.66 9.25 -8.52
CA ARG A 98 -5.22 9.34 -8.77
C ARG A 98 -4.50 8.07 -8.34
N ASN A 99 -4.98 7.41 -7.29
CA ASN A 99 -4.34 6.22 -6.73
C ASN A 99 -5.12 4.94 -6.98
N GLN A 100 -6.09 4.96 -7.91
CA GLN A 100 -7.03 3.84 -8.06
C GLN A 100 -6.36 2.52 -8.44
N ASN A 101 -5.28 2.56 -9.20
CA ASN A 101 -4.60 1.33 -9.60
C ASN A 101 -3.99 0.62 -8.39
N GLU A 102 -3.26 1.35 -7.58
CA GLU A 102 -2.63 0.80 -6.38
C GLU A 102 -3.67 0.36 -5.35
N ILE A 103 -4.71 1.18 -5.19
CA ILE A 103 -5.81 0.83 -4.27
C ILE A 103 -6.46 -0.47 -4.73
N GLY A 104 -6.71 -0.60 -6.03
CA GLY A 104 -7.32 -1.81 -6.58
C GLY A 104 -6.49 -3.04 -6.32
N ILE A 105 -5.17 -2.94 -6.47
CA ILE A 105 -4.28 -4.06 -6.25
C ILE A 105 -4.22 -4.43 -4.77
N LEU A 106 -4.04 -3.45 -3.89
CA LEU A 106 -3.85 -3.71 -2.47
C LEU A 106 -5.11 -4.21 -1.77
N PHE A 107 -6.28 -3.79 -2.22
CA PHE A 107 -7.53 -4.12 -1.57
C PHE A 107 -8.40 -5.09 -2.36
N SER A 108 -7.80 -5.85 -3.28
CA SER A 108 -8.52 -6.85 -4.06
C SER A 108 -8.39 -8.24 -3.43
N GLY A 109 -9.02 -9.22 -4.05
CA GLY A 109 -8.88 -10.60 -3.64
C GLY A 109 -9.73 -10.95 -2.44
N SER A 110 -9.28 -11.94 -1.66
CA SER A 110 -10.08 -12.50 -0.57
C SER A 110 -10.38 -11.48 0.53
N ARG A 111 -9.45 -10.58 0.82
CA ARG A 111 -9.70 -9.55 1.83
C ARG A 111 -10.80 -8.60 1.39
N GLN A 112 -10.79 -8.22 0.14
CA GLN A 112 -11.85 -7.39 -0.42
C GLN A 112 -13.16 -8.15 -0.42
N GLY A 113 -13.12 -9.43 -0.73
CA GLY A 113 -14.29 -10.28 -0.74
C GLY A 113 -14.99 -10.34 0.61
N LEU A 114 -14.22 -10.30 1.69
CA LEU A 114 -14.78 -10.31 3.03
C LEU A 114 -15.68 -9.10 3.28
N PHE A 115 -15.41 -7.99 2.63
CA PHE A 115 -16.20 -6.77 2.80
C PHE A 115 -17.34 -6.69 1.80
N ILE A 116 -17.14 -7.21 0.61
CA ILE A 116 -18.08 -7.04 -0.48
C ILE A 116 -19.17 -8.09 -0.50
N ASN A 117 -18.83 -9.31 -0.11
CA ASN A 117 -19.73 -10.45 -0.21
C ASN A 117 -20.61 -10.66 1.01
N ARG A 118 -20.92 -9.63 1.69
CA ARG A 118 -21.75 -9.71 2.85
C ARG A 118 -23.17 -9.41 2.63
#